data_df34d4810506d89862f2fd80bf992581
#
_entry.id   df34d4810506d89862f2fd80bf992581
#
_cell.length_a   1.000
_cell.length_b   1.000
_cell.length_c   1.000
_cell.angle_alpha   90.00
_cell.angle_beta   90.00
_cell.angle_gamma   90.00
#
_symmetry.space_group_name_H-M   'P 1'
#
loop_
_entity.id
_entity.type
_entity.pdbx_description
1 polymer ?
#
loop_
_entity_poly.entity_id
_entity_poly.type
_entity_poly.pdbx_seq_one_letter_code
_entity_poly.pdbx_strand_id
1 'polypeptide(L)'
;MLGELREGDTLPSEADLMAQFGVSRPTLREAFRIMEAESLISIRRGARGGARVLAPDLSVAARYVGLLLQLSGTTIGEVYDTRVIIEPAAVHRLATRRKERDLEDLRACVEELRKLVEAAKADPGISLDAGSRLAWRFHELLIERAGNRAMAIQWGVLRDVMETHLASAVSRSSDRSDAVESFRRSVRSYSKLVAFLEAKDAEGAQRHWRKHMDVSSKILLGTEADPKAVVDLFD
;
A
#
# COMPACT_ATOMS: atom_id res chain seq x y z
N MET A 1 -3.36 4.44 -24.39
CA MET A 1 -3.19 3.00 -24.16
C MET A 1 -4.56 2.39 -23.87
N LEU A 2 -5.34 2.14 -24.88
CA LEU A 2 -6.73 1.66 -24.75
C LEU A 2 -6.83 0.15 -25.00
N GLY A 3 -6.01 -0.65 -24.31
CA GLY A 3 -6.15 -2.11 -24.34
C GLY A 3 -5.46 -2.84 -25.49
N GLU A 4 -4.70 -2.16 -26.32
CA GLU A 4 -3.93 -2.80 -27.43
C GLU A 4 -2.65 -3.48 -26.94
N LEU A 5 -2.06 -2.99 -25.83
CA LEU A 5 -0.87 -3.56 -25.18
C LEU A 5 -1.20 -3.99 -23.77
N ARG A 6 -0.75 -5.17 -23.38
CA ARG A 6 -0.89 -5.76 -22.05
C ARG A 6 0.47 -5.79 -21.34
N GLU A 7 0.43 -5.81 -20.02
CA GLU A 7 1.64 -6.08 -19.24
C GLU A 7 2.33 -7.36 -19.72
N GLY A 8 3.64 -7.28 -19.90
CA GLY A 8 4.47 -8.37 -20.38
C GLY A 8 4.59 -8.46 -21.91
N ASP A 9 3.78 -7.74 -22.67
CA ASP A 9 3.91 -7.70 -24.13
C ASP A 9 5.26 -7.10 -24.51
N THR A 10 5.82 -7.58 -25.61
CA THR A 10 7.05 -7.02 -26.19
C THR A 10 6.65 -6.04 -27.27
N LEU A 11 7.21 -4.84 -27.24
CA LEU A 11 7.03 -3.85 -28.31
C LEU A 11 7.67 -4.37 -29.61
N PRO A 12 7.19 -3.92 -30.80
CA PRO A 12 7.84 -4.17 -32.08
C PRO A 12 9.32 -3.79 -32.05
N SER A 13 10.10 -4.29 -32.99
CA SER A 13 11.53 -3.98 -33.06
C SER A 13 11.78 -2.47 -33.24
N GLU A 14 12.99 -1.99 -32.84
CA GLU A 14 13.38 -0.58 -33.07
C GLU A 14 13.21 -0.19 -34.55
N ALA A 15 13.52 -1.12 -35.48
CA ALA A 15 13.39 -0.86 -36.90
C ALA A 15 11.94 -0.68 -37.35
N ASP A 16 11.04 -1.53 -36.84
CA ASP A 16 9.61 -1.46 -37.17
C ASP A 16 8.98 -0.19 -36.60
N LEU A 17 9.33 0.17 -35.35
CA LEU A 17 8.83 1.38 -34.71
C LEU A 17 9.36 2.65 -35.38
N MET A 18 10.63 2.66 -35.81
CA MET A 18 11.18 3.78 -36.59
C MET A 18 10.43 3.94 -37.91
N ALA A 19 10.14 2.83 -38.61
CA ALA A 19 9.38 2.87 -39.86
C ALA A 19 7.93 3.29 -39.63
N GLN A 20 7.28 2.77 -38.57
CA GLN A 20 5.89 3.08 -38.22
C GLN A 20 5.68 4.55 -37.86
N PHE A 21 6.59 5.13 -37.07
CA PHE A 21 6.46 6.48 -36.56
C PHE A 21 7.23 7.54 -37.38
N GLY A 22 8.03 7.13 -38.35
CA GLY A 22 8.81 8.04 -39.19
C GLY A 22 9.90 8.80 -38.38
N VAL A 23 10.46 8.18 -37.36
CA VAL A 23 11.44 8.82 -36.47
C VAL A 23 12.83 8.23 -36.59
N SER A 24 13.84 9.02 -36.22
CA SER A 24 15.22 8.56 -36.18
C SER A 24 15.50 7.63 -34.99
N ARG A 25 16.54 6.79 -35.08
CA ARG A 25 16.96 5.91 -33.96
C ARG A 25 17.27 6.68 -32.66
N PRO A 26 17.98 7.82 -32.69
CA PRO A 26 18.19 8.61 -31.48
C PRO A 26 16.86 9.08 -30.83
N THR A 27 15.92 9.53 -31.62
CA THR A 27 14.59 9.96 -31.15
C THR A 27 13.81 8.82 -30.50
N LEU A 28 13.81 7.65 -31.13
CA LEU A 28 13.15 6.46 -30.55
C LEU A 28 13.80 6.03 -29.22
N ARG A 29 15.14 6.06 -29.16
CA ARG A 29 15.86 5.72 -27.93
C ARG A 29 15.60 6.71 -26.80
N GLU A 30 15.45 7.98 -27.11
CA GLU A 30 15.08 8.96 -26.10
C GLU A 30 13.64 8.75 -25.61
N ALA A 31 12.70 8.45 -26.51
CA ALA A 31 11.34 8.05 -26.12
C ALA A 31 11.34 6.81 -25.22
N PHE A 32 12.18 5.81 -25.51
CA PHE A 32 12.33 4.62 -24.66
C PHE A 32 12.90 4.96 -23.28
N ARG A 33 13.88 5.87 -23.18
CA ARG A 33 14.41 6.31 -21.88
C ARG A 33 13.33 6.99 -21.02
N ILE A 34 12.52 7.85 -21.65
CA ILE A 34 11.41 8.51 -20.96
C ILE A 34 10.40 7.46 -20.47
N MET A 35 9.98 6.52 -21.32
CA MET A 35 9.04 5.48 -20.94
C MET A 35 9.60 4.54 -19.86
N GLU A 36 10.90 4.26 -19.87
CA GLU A 36 11.59 3.44 -18.85
C GLU A 36 11.67 4.21 -17.52
N ALA A 37 11.97 5.52 -17.55
CA ALA A 37 11.95 6.39 -16.37
C ALA A 37 10.54 6.49 -15.73
N GLU A 38 9.49 6.47 -16.57
CA GLU A 38 8.09 6.46 -16.12
C GLU A 38 7.58 5.04 -15.79
N SER A 39 8.47 4.03 -15.77
CA SER A 39 8.13 2.63 -15.47
C SER A 39 7.03 2.05 -16.37
N LEU A 40 6.90 2.54 -17.60
CA LEU A 40 5.94 2.04 -18.59
C LEU A 40 6.49 0.88 -19.40
N ILE A 41 7.82 0.79 -19.53
CA ILE A 41 8.54 -0.29 -20.20
C ILE A 41 9.80 -0.67 -19.43
N SER A 42 10.32 -1.87 -19.70
CA SER A 42 11.68 -2.27 -19.32
C SER A 42 12.46 -2.71 -20.57
N ILE A 43 13.71 -2.27 -20.69
CA ILE A 43 14.57 -2.62 -21.83
C ILE A 43 15.48 -3.79 -21.45
N ARG A 44 15.29 -4.95 -22.11
CA ARG A 44 16.19 -6.10 -21.98
C ARG A 44 17.21 -6.07 -23.12
N ARG A 45 18.50 -6.20 -22.79
CA ARG A 45 19.60 -6.28 -23.75
C ARG A 45 19.79 -7.73 -24.24
N GLY A 46 20.31 -7.90 -25.45
CA GLY A 46 20.69 -9.20 -26.05
C GLY A 46 19.86 -9.59 -27.26
N ALA A 47 20.21 -10.72 -27.88
CA ALA A 47 19.57 -11.21 -29.13
C ALA A 47 18.08 -11.51 -29.02
N ARG A 48 17.57 -11.79 -27.82
CA ARG A 48 16.14 -11.92 -27.49
C ARG A 48 15.64 -10.76 -26.63
N GLY A 49 16.36 -9.64 -26.64
CA GLY A 49 16.01 -8.44 -25.92
C GLY A 49 14.89 -7.66 -26.61
N GLY A 50 14.54 -6.51 -26.04
CA GLY A 50 13.49 -5.62 -26.56
C GLY A 50 12.87 -4.84 -25.42
N ALA A 51 12.01 -3.89 -25.77
CA ALA A 51 11.23 -3.15 -24.80
C ALA A 51 9.98 -3.97 -24.45
N ARG A 52 9.80 -4.23 -23.15
CA ARG A 52 8.65 -4.98 -22.62
C ARG A 52 7.74 -4.02 -21.86
N VAL A 53 6.45 -4.11 -22.12
CA VAL A 53 5.42 -3.30 -21.44
C VAL A 53 5.34 -3.70 -19.96
N LEU A 54 5.34 -2.70 -19.09
CA LEU A 54 5.09 -2.85 -17.66
C LEU A 54 3.68 -2.35 -17.31
N ALA A 55 3.10 -2.90 -16.25
CA ALA A 55 1.95 -2.26 -15.63
C ALA A 55 2.39 -0.92 -15.05
N PRO A 56 1.56 0.14 -15.12
CA PRO A 56 1.87 1.37 -14.43
C PRO A 56 2.10 1.11 -12.93
N ASP A 57 3.26 1.50 -12.44
CA ASP A 57 3.62 1.35 -11.03
C ASP A 57 3.08 2.52 -10.23
N LEU A 58 2.38 2.23 -9.13
CA LEU A 58 1.89 3.24 -8.22
C LEU A 58 3.01 4.04 -7.56
N SER A 59 4.22 3.49 -7.46
CA SER A 59 5.37 4.18 -6.89
C SER A 59 5.73 5.46 -7.63
N VAL A 60 5.56 5.50 -8.97
CA VAL A 60 5.76 6.71 -9.77
C VAL A 60 4.75 7.80 -9.36
N ALA A 61 3.46 7.43 -9.26
CA ALA A 61 2.41 8.35 -8.81
C ALA A 61 2.62 8.77 -7.36
N ALA A 62 3.00 7.84 -6.48
CA ALA A 62 3.27 8.09 -5.07
C ALA A 62 4.41 9.11 -4.89
N ARG A 63 5.48 9.02 -5.68
CA ARG A 63 6.58 9.96 -5.66
C ARG A 63 6.14 11.39 -6.00
N TYR A 64 5.32 11.57 -7.05
CA TYR A 64 4.81 12.89 -7.43
C TYR A 64 3.82 13.44 -6.40
N VAL A 65 2.90 12.61 -5.90
CA VAL A 65 1.96 13.02 -4.85
C VAL A 65 2.70 13.35 -3.56
N GLY A 66 3.69 12.53 -3.18
CA GLY A 66 4.52 12.80 -2.02
C GLY A 66 5.26 14.13 -2.10
N LEU A 67 5.86 14.45 -3.26
CA LEU A 67 6.48 15.75 -3.50
C LEU A 67 5.46 16.91 -3.37
N LEU A 68 4.24 16.74 -3.90
CA LEU A 68 3.19 17.75 -3.74
C LEU A 68 2.78 17.92 -2.28
N LEU A 69 2.62 16.82 -1.53
CA LEU A 69 2.30 16.86 -0.10
C LEU A 69 3.40 17.59 0.67
N GLN A 70 4.67 17.29 0.40
CA GLN A 70 5.81 17.95 1.03
C GLN A 70 5.84 19.45 0.72
N LEU A 71 5.72 19.84 -0.56
CA LEU A 71 5.73 21.25 -0.97
C LEU A 71 4.52 22.05 -0.43
N SER A 72 3.38 21.40 -0.21
CA SER A 72 2.20 22.03 0.41
C SER A 72 2.28 22.11 1.93
N GLY A 73 3.34 21.57 2.55
CA GLY A 73 3.48 21.53 3.99
C GLY A 73 2.48 20.56 4.68
N THR A 74 2.01 19.55 3.95
CA THR A 74 1.07 18.55 4.48
C THR A 74 1.76 17.75 5.60
N THR A 75 1.10 17.64 6.71
CA THR A 75 1.57 16.88 7.86
C THR A 75 1.29 15.38 7.69
N ILE A 76 2.09 14.56 8.36
CA ILE A 76 1.82 13.11 8.40
C ILE A 76 0.49 12.81 9.10
N GLY A 77 0.08 13.64 10.05
CA GLY A 77 -1.23 13.57 10.70
C GLY A 77 -2.38 13.67 9.69
N GLU A 78 -2.33 14.62 8.74
CA GLU A 78 -3.34 14.79 7.70
C GLU A 78 -3.40 13.58 6.75
N VAL A 79 -2.26 12.94 6.48
CA VAL A 79 -2.22 11.69 5.69
C VAL A 79 -2.92 10.55 6.45
N TYR A 80 -2.67 10.42 7.77
CA TYR A 80 -3.37 9.44 8.61
C TYR A 80 -4.87 9.73 8.73
N ASP A 81 -5.27 10.98 8.86
CA ASP A 81 -6.68 11.39 8.90
C ASP A 81 -7.41 11.01 7.61
N THR A 82 -6.74 11.10 6.46
CA THR A 82 -7.29 10.65 5.18
C THR A 82 -7.60 9.14 5.21
N ARG A 83 -6.76 8.32 5.84
CA ARG A 83 -7.05 6.89 6.02
C ARG A 83 -8.28 6.65 6.91
N VAL A 84 -8.45 7.43 7.97
CA VAL A 84 -9.64 7.36 8.85
C VAL A 84 -10.94 7.61 8.08
N ILE A 85 -10.87 8.32 6.95
CA ILE A 85 -12.01 8.57 6.06
C ILE A 85 -12.19 7.42 5.07
N ILE A 86 -11.12 7.01 4.39
CA ILE A 86 -11.17 6.05 3.27
C ILE A 86 -11.44 4.63 3.76
N GLU A 87 -10.72 4.15 4.76
CA GLU A 87 -10.76 2.74 5.15
C GLU A 87 -12.11 2.31 5.76
N PRO A 88 -12.77 3.08 6.64
CA PRO A 88 -14.11 2.71 7.11
C PRO A 88 -15.16 2.66 5.99
N ALA A 89 -15.04 3.53 4.99
CA ALA A 89 -15.93 3.50 3.81
C ALA A 89 -15.69 2.24 2.95
N ALA A 90 -14.42 1.82 2.80
CA ALA A 90 -14.07 0.56 2.14
C ALA A 90 -14.64 -0.65 2.90
N VAL A 91 -14.51 -0.67 4.22
CA VAL A 91 -15.01 -1.74 5.08
C VAL A 91 -16.54 -1.86 5.00
N HIS A 92 -17.27 -0.75 5.04
CA HIS A 92 -18.72 -0.75 4.84
C HIS A 92 -19.09 -1.38 3.47
N ARG A 93 -18.41 -0.94 2.42
CA ARG A 93 -18.62 -1.47 1.07
C ARG A 93 -18.27 -2.96 0.98
N LEU A 94 -17.17 -3.40 1.61
CA LEU A 94 -16.78 -4.81 1.67
C LEU A 94 -17.85 -5.64 2.36
N ALA A 95 -18.36 -5.23 3.52
CA ALA A 95 -19.37 -5.95 4.27
C ALA A 95 -20.64 -6.25 3.45
N THR A 96 -21.04 -5.31 2.57
CA THR A 96 -22.22 -5.47 1.71
C THR A 96 -21.98 -6.37 0.50
N ARG A 97 -20.73 -6.55 0.05
CA ARG A 97 -20.40 -7.18 -1.24
C ARG A 97 -19.49 -8.40 -1.13
N ARG A 98 -18.96 -8.67 0.08
CA ARG A 98 -17.98 -9.71 0.35
C ARG A 98 -18.36 -11.07 -0.22
N LYS A 99 -17.35 -11.77 -0.71
CA LYS A 99 -17.40 -13.18 -1.08
C LYS A 99 -16.73 -14.00 0.03
N GLU A 100 -16.96 -15.31 0.07
CA GLU A 100 -16.29 -16.17 1.07
C GLU A 100 -14.76 -16.11 0.97
N ARG A 101 -14.23 -16.11 -0.24
CA ARG A 101 -12.77 -15.94 -0.46
C ARG A 101 -12.20 -14.68 0.19
N ASP A 102 -12.95 -13.58 0.22
CA ASP A 102 -12.49 -12.33 0.84
C ASP A 102 -12.32 -12.51 2.35
N LEU A 103 -13.22 -13.28 2.98
CA LEU A 103 -13.12 -13.62 4.40
C LEU A 103 -11.99 -14.61 4.69
N GLU A 104 -11.77 -15.59 3.80
CA GLU A 104 -10.66 -16.55 3.91
C GLU A 104 -9.32 -15.82 3.91
N ASP A 105 -9.10 -14.90 2.96
CA ASP A 105 -7.88 -14.10 2.87
C ASP A 105 -7.65 -13.25 4.14
N LEU A 106 -8.71 -12.63 4.67
CA LEU A 106 -8.63 -11.81 5.88
C LEU A 106 -8.35 -12.67 7.12
N ARG A 107 -9.02 -13.83 7.26
CA ARG A 107 -8.78 -14.78 8.37
C ARG A 107 -7.34 -15.30 8.35
N ALA A 108 -6.83 -15.65 7.16
CA ALA A 108 -5.45 -16.11 6.99
C ALA A 108 -4.46 -15.05 7.47
N CYS A 109 -4.63 -13.80 7.05
CA CYS A 109 -3.77 -12.70 7.46
C CYS A 109 -3.81 -12.46 8.99
N VAL A 110 -4.98 -12.52 9.61
CA VAL A 110 -5.13 -12.41 11.08
C VAL A 110 -4.43 -13.56 11.79
N GLU A 111 -4.53 -14.78 11.28
CA GLU A 111 -3.92 -15.96 11.89
C GLU A 111 -2.40 -15.92 11.79
N GLU A 112 -1.84 -15.46 10.67
CA GLU A 112 -0.39 -15.27 10.53
C GLU A 112 0.12 -14.23 11.53
N LEU A 113 -0.57 -13.10 11.67
CA LEU A 113 -0.21 -12.08 12.66
C LEU A 113 -0.31 -12.63 14.10
N ARG A 114 -1.33 -13.43 14.40
CA ARG A 114 -1.49 -14.07 15.71
C ARG A 114 -0.32 -14.99 16.03
N LYS A 115 0.06 -15.86 15.09
CA LYS A 115 1.21 -16.77 15.25
C LYS A 115 2.51 -16.01 15.50
N LEU A 116 2.73 -14.92 14.76
CA LEU A 116 3.90 -14.08 14.96
C LEU A 116 3.91 -13.44 16.36
N VAL A 117 2.78 -12.92 16.82
CA VAL A 117 2.66 -12.31 18.17
C VAL A 117 2.97 -13.34 19.27
N GLU A 118 2.44 -14.56 19.15
CA GLU A 118 2.71 -15.61 20.15
C GLU A 118 4.19 -16.08 20.10
N ALA A 119 4.76 -16.20 18.90
CA ALA A 119 6.18 -16.53 18.75
C ALA A 119 7.08 -15.41 19.33
N ALA A 120 6.79 -14.15 19.06
CA ALA A 120 7.56 -13.01 19.54
C ALA A 120 7.48 -12.81 21.08
N LYS A 121 6.42 -13.31 21.72
CA LYS A 121 6.35 -13.39 23.19
C LYS A 121 7.27 -14.47 23.76
N ALA A 122 7.34 -15.63 23.09
CA ALA A 122 8.15 -16.75 23.52
C ALA A 122 9.65 -16.52 23.29
N ASP A 123 10.00 -15.85 22.19
CA ASP A 123 11.39 -15.56 21.78
C ASP A 123 11.58 -14.08 21.43
N PRO A 124 12.31 -13.32 22.29
CA PRO A 124 12.66 -11.92 22.02
C PRO A 124 13.55 -11.70 20.78
N GLY A 125 14.18 -12.74 20.23
CA GLY A 125 15.00 -12.66 19.02
C GLY A 125 14.19 -12.55 17.72
N ILE A 126 12.87 -12.81 17.75
CA ILE A 126 12.03 -12.75 16.55
C ILE A 126 11.82 -11.30 16.12
N SER A 127 12.13 -11.00 14.85
CA SER A 127 11.87 -9.67 14.26
C SER A 127 10.38 -9.35 14.20
N LEU A 128 10.04 -8.11 14.55
CA LEU A 128 8.67 -7.59 14.45
C LEU A 128 8.35 -6.96 13.08
N ASP A 129 9.31 -6.89 12.16
CA ASP A 129 9.09 -6.32 10.82
C ASP A 129 8.02 -7.08 10.02
N ALA A 130 7.96 -8.42 10.21
CA ALA A 130 6.91 -9.22 9.62
C ALA A 130 5.52 -8.84 10.17
N GLY A 131 5.42 -8.42 11.44
CA GLY A 131 4.18 -7.93 12.05
C GLY A 131 3.69 -6.66 11.39
N SER A 132 4.58 -5.72 11.14
CA SER A 132 4.26 -4.48 10.43
C SER A 132 3.77 -4.77 9.01
N ARG A 133 4.47 -5.63 8.26
CA ARG A 133 4.03 -6.05 6.92
C ARG A 133 2.66 -6.73 6.92
N LEU A 134 2.39 -7.62 7.87
CA LEU A 134 1.09 -8.29 8.00
C LEU A 134 -0.02 -7.32 8.37
N ALA A 135 0.26 -6.35 9.26
CA ALA A 135 -0.70 -5.30 9.58
C ALA A 135 -1.05 -4.48 8.31
N TRP A 136 -0.04 -4.03 7.56
CA TRP A 136 -0.26 -3.35 6.29
C TRP A 136 -1.05 -4.21 5.28
N ARG A 137 -0.69 -5.48 5.15
CA ARG A 137 -1.40 -6.41 4.25
C ARG A 137 -2.87 -6.56 4.60
N PHE A 138 -3.22 -6.56 5.89
CA PHE A 138 -4.62 -6.60 6.31
C PHE A 138 -5.40 -5.36 5.84
N HIS A 139 -4.85 -4.16 6.03
CA HIS A 139 -5.46 -2.91 5.55
C HIS A 139 -5.59 -2.90 4.02
N GLU A 140 -4.57 -3.34 3.30
CA GLU A 140 -4.58 -3.45 1.84
C GLU A 140 -5.68 -4.40 1.36
N LEU A 141 -5.82 -5.58 1.98
CA LEU A 141 -6.90 -6.52 1.67
C LEU A 141 -8.29 -5.91 1.82
N LEU A 142 -8.53 -5.11 2.86
CA LEU A 142 -9.82 -4.42 3.04
C LEU A 142 -10.15 -3.52 1.84
N ILE A 143 -9.19 -2.77 1.37
CA ILE A 143 -9.33 -1.84 0.25
C ILE A 143 -9.52 -2.59 -1.08
N GLU A 144 -8.68 -3.59 -1.36
CA GLU A 144 -8.76 -4.40 -2.57
C GLU A 144 -10.11 -5.11 -2.68
N ARG A 145 -10.54 -5.76 -1.58
CA ARG A 145 -11.77 -6.56 -1.53
C ARG A 145 -13.03 -5.69 -1.47
N ALA A 146 -12.93 -4.39 -1.14
CA ALA A 146 -14.03 -3.43 -1.31
C ALA A 146 -14.46 -3.26 -2.78
N GLY A 147 -13.62 -3.66 -3.75
CA GLY A 147 -13.96 -3.71 -5.17
C GLY A 147 -14.16 -2.33 -5.81
N ASN A 148 -13.43 -1.31 -5.34
CA ASN A 148 -13.37 0.00 -5.96
C ASN A 148 -11.92 0.31 -6.38
N ARG A 149 -11.63 0.16 -7.66
CA ARG A 149 -10.27 0.34 -8.20
C ARG A 149 -9.72 1.75 -7.98
N ALA A 150 -10.55 2.78 -8.09
CA ALA A 150 -10.12 4.16 -7.87
C ALA A 150 -9.71 4.38 -6.41
N MET A 151 -10.48 3.84 -5.45
CA MET A 151 -10.13 3.87 -4.03
C MET A 151 -8.83 3.10 -3.74
N ALA A 152 -8.64 1.95 -4.39
CA ALA A 152 -7.42 1.15 -4.23
C ALA A 152 -6.18 1.89 -4.74
N ILE A 153 -6.27 2.60 -5.87
CA ILE A 153 -5.19 3.43 -6.40
C ILE A 153 -4.86 4.57 -5.43
N GLN A 154 -5.87 5.33 -4.99
CA GLN A 154 -5.66 6.45 -4.07
C GLN A 154 -5.04 5.99 -2.74
N TRP A 155 -5.55 4.90 -2.19
CA TRP A 155 -5.01 4.33 -0.95
C TRP A 155 -3.58 3.81 -1.14
N GLY A 156 -3.28 3.14 -2.27
CA GLY A 156 -1.95 2.65 -2.58
C GLY A 156 -0.91 3.76 -2.67
N VAL A 157 -1.26 4.90 -3.29
CA VAL A 157 -0.38 6.09 -3.32
C VAL A 157 -0.10 6.62 -1.92
N LEU A 158 -1.13 6.73 -1.06
CA LEU A 158 -0.96 7.18 0.33
C LEU A 158 -0.17 6.17 1.17
N ARG A 159 -0.35 4.87 0.92
CA ARG A 159 0.42 3.81 1.59
C ARG A 159 1.90 3.99 1.36
N ASP A 160 2.32 4.15 0.10
CA ASP A 160 3.74 4.27 -0.25
C ASP A 160 4.38 5.49 0.42
N VAL A 161 3.65 6.62 0.51
CA VAL A 161 4.09 7.79 1.28
C VAL A 161 4.27 7.46 2.77
N MET A 162 3.36 6.69 3.34
CA MET A 162 3.41 6.34 4.77
C MET A 162 4.41 5.26 5.12
N GLU A 163 4.69 4.30 4.21
CA GLU A 163 5.67 3.24 4.46
C GLU A 163 7.05 3.83 4.75
N THR A 164 7.45 4.86 4.02
CA THR A 164 8.72 5.58 4.25
C THR A 164 8.75 6.19 5.65
N HIS A 165 7.66 6.87 6.05
CA HIS A 165 7.56 7.46 7.40
C HIS A 165 7.50 6.41 8.51
N LEU A 166 6.72 5.34 8.31
CA LEU A 166 6.53 4.31 9.33
C LEU A 166 7.79 3.51 9.60
N ALA A 167 8.60 3.22 8.58
CA ALA A 167 9.89 2.56 8.77
C ALA A 167 10.78 3.37 9.73
N SER A 168 10.80 4.70 9.58
CA SER A 168 11.51 5.60 10.46
C SER A 168 10.90 5.67 11.88
N ALA A 169 9.57 5.64 11.99
CA ALA A 169 8.88 5.67 13.28
C ALA A 169 9.05 4.37 14.09
N VAL A 170 8.95 3.22 13.42
CA VAL A 170 9.15 1.89 14.05
C VAL A 170 10.59 1.71 14.52
N SER A 171 11.56 2.15 13.72
CA SER A 171 12.98 2.08 14.12
C SER A 171 13.31 2.95 15.35
N ARG A 172 12.54 4.00 15.58
CA ARG A 172 12.66 4.90 16.75
C ARG A 172 11.90 4.39 17.99
N SER A 173 10.94 3.48 17.83
CA SER A 173 10.22 2.88 18.95
C SER A 173 11.15 1.95 19.73
N SER A 174 11.58 2.40 20.91
CA SER A 174 12.62 1.72 21.70
C SER A 174 12.11 0.57 22.56
N ASP A 175 10.78 0.40 22.71
CA ASP A 175 10.22 -0.66 23.56
C ASP A 175 9.52 -1.76 22.76
N ARG A 176 10.21 -2.92 22.72
CA ARG A 176 9.71 -4.13 22.06
C ARG A 176 8.43 -4.66 22.71
N SER A 177 8.25 -4.52 24.01
CA SER A 177 7.07 -5.03 24.73
C SER A 177 5.80 -4.32 24.29
N ASP A 178 5.88 -3.01 24.09
CA ASP A 178 4.80 -2.16 23.60
C ASP A 178 4.43 -2.48 22.15
N ALA A 179 5.43 -2.80 21.31
CA ALA A 179 5.20 -3.21 19.94
C ALA A 179 4.45 -4.56 19.88
N VAL A 180 4.86 -5.58 20.66
CA VAL A 180 4.15 -6.87 20.73
C VAL A 180 2.71 -6.69 21.22
N GLU A 181 2.48 -5.88 22.27
CA GLU A 181 1.12 -5.61 22.77
C GLU A 181 0.29 -4.81 21.75
N SER A 182 0.92 -3.93 20.97
CA SER A 182 0.26 -3.21 19.87
C SER A 182 -0.24 -4.19 18.80
N PHE A 183 0.61 -5.12 18.34
CA PHE A 183 0.17 -6.15 17.39
C PHE A 183 -0.91 -7.07 17.98
N ARG A 184 -0.84 -7.39 19.27
CA ARG A 184 -1.87 -8.17 19.94
C ARG A 184 -3.22 -7.43 19.95
N ARG A 185 -3.23 -6.11 20.18
CA ARG A 185 -4.43 -5.27 20.05
C ARG A 185 -4.96 -5.27 18.62
N SER A 186 -4.06 -5.20 17.62
CA SER A 186 -4.44 -5.29 16.21
C SER A 186 -5.10 -6.62 15.89
N VAL A 187 -4.54 -7.75 16.31
CA VAL A 187 -5.15 -9.09 16.13
C VAL A 187 -6.57 -9.15 16.70
N ARG A 188 -6.80 -8.62 17.92
CA ARG A 188 -8.15 -8.58 18.51
C ARG A 188 -9.11 -7.71 17.68
N SER A 189 -8.65 -6.54 17.22
CA SER A 189 -9.45 -5.62 16.43
C SER A 189 -9.80 -6.20 15.06
N TYR A 190 -8.82 -6.81 14.37
CA TYR A 190 -9.01 -7.45 13.07
C TYR A 190 -9.95 -8.64 13.15
N SER A 191 -9.78 -9.51 14.16
CA SER A 191 -10.71 -10.62 14.41
C SER A 191 -12.15 -10.15 14.61
N LYS A 192 -12.34 -9.05 15.35
CA LYS A 192 -13.66 -8.45 15.56
C LYS A 192 -14.24 -7.85 14.27
N LEU A 193 -13.41 -7.22 13.43
CA LEU A 193 -13.83 -6.75 12.13
C LEU A 193 -14.30 -7.89 11.24
N VAL A 194 -13.52 -8.98 11.19
CA VAL A 194 -13.91 -10.17 10.40
C VAL A 194 -15.28 -10.71 10.84
N ALA A 195 -15.55 -10.76 12.14
CA ALA A 195 -16.85 -11.18 12.64
C ALA A 195 -18.02 -10.27 12.18
N PHE A 196 -17.82 -8.94 12.15
CA PHE A 196 -18.80 -8.01 11.56
C PHE A 196 -18.99 -8.25 10.05
N LEU A 197 -17.89 -8.51 9.33
CA LEU A 197 -17.97 -8.82 7.90
C LEU A 197 -18.73 -10.13 7.66
N GLU A 198 -18.48 -11.17 8.46
CA GLU A 198 -19.21 -12.46 8.42
C GLU A 198 -20.70 -12.27 8.65
N ALA A 199 -21.06 -11.45 9.63
CA ALA A 199 -22.44 -11.11 9.94
C ALA A 199 -23.09 -10.19 8.90
N LYS A 200 -22.35 -9.66 7.92
CA LYS A 200 -22.79 -8.61 6.99
C LYS A 200 -23.28 -7.33 7.69
N ASP A 201 -22.81 -7.08 8.91
CA ASP A 201 -23.10 -5.85 9.65
C ASP A 201 -22.20 -4.72 9.15
N ALA A 202 -22.60 -4.08 8.06
CA ALA A 202 -21.83 -3.01 7.42
C ALA A 202 -21.64 -1.79 8.33
N GLU A 203 -22.68 -1.40 9.07
CA GLU A 203 -22.63 -0.28 9.99
C GLU A 203 -21.73 -0.55 11.20
N GLY A 204 -21.86 -1.75 11.79
CA GLY A 204 -21.00 -2.19 12.89
C GLY A 204 -19.53 -2.29 12.47
N ALA A 205 -19.28 -2.86 11.30
CA ALA A 205 -17.94 -2.95 10.72
C ALA A 205 -17.32 -1.56 10.51
N GLN A 206 -18.05 -0.63 9.92
CA GLN A 206 -17.60 0.73 9.68
C GLN A 206 -17.28 1.48 10.97
N ARG A 207 -18.19 1.45 11.95
CA ARG A 207 -17.98 2.10 13.26
C ARG A 207 -16.80 1.51 13.99
N HIS A 208 -16.68 0.18 14.00
CA HIS A 208 -15.56 -0.52 14.63
C HIS A 208 -14.23 -0.13 13.98
N TRP A 209 -14.18 -0.13 12.64
CA TRP A 209 -12.95 0.17 11.91
C TRP A 209 -12.53 1.63 12.07
N ARG A 210 -13.48 2.58 12.06
CA ARG A 210 -13.18 3.99 12.36
C ARG A 210 -12.51 4.13 13.72
N LYS A 211 -13.07 3.49 14.76
CA LYS A 211 -12.49 3.52 16.09
C LYS A 211 -11.08 2.90 16.13
N HIS A 212 -10.87 1.81 15.39
CA HIS A 212 -9.55 1.20 15.26
C HIS A 212 -8.56 2.17 14.64
N MET A 213 -8.93 2.82 13.54
CA MET A 213 -8.06 3.78 12.85
C MET A 213 -7.73 5.00 13.72
N ASP A 214 -8.70 5.56 14.43
CA ASP A 214 -8.50 6.67 15.37
C ASP A 214 -7.49 6.31 16.49
N VAL A 215 -7.58 5.11 17.03
CA VAL A 215 -6.64 4.62 18.06
C VAL A 215 -5.27 4.35 17.47
N SER A 216 -5.20 3.70 16.30
CA SER A 216 -3.94 3.37 15.64
C SER A 216 -3.18 4.62 15.21
N SER A 217 -3.87 5.63 14.67
CA SER A 217 -3.25 6.90 14.30
C SER A 217 -2.61 7.57 15.52
N LYS A 218 -3.30 7.63 16.66
CA LYS A 218 -2.77 8.20 17.90
C LYS A 218 -1.54 7.45 18.42
N ILE A 219 -1.51 6.13 18.27
CA ILE A 219 -0.36 5.31 18.68
C ILE A 219 0.82 5.53 17.74
N LEU A 220 0.60 5.56 16.43
CA LEU A 220 1.63 5.70 15.41
C LEU A 220 2.20 7.11 15.34
N LEU A 221 1.36 8.13 15.52
CA LEU A 221 1.80 9.51 15.60
C LEU A 221 2.48 9.82 16.94
N GLY A 222 2.21 9.01 17.97
CA GLY A 222 2.89 9.01 19.26
C GLY A 222 2.88 10.34 19.99
N THR A 223 3.42 10.33 21.21
CA THR A 223 3.73 11.56 21.96
C THR A 223 5.00 12.25 21.45
N GLU A 224 5.79 11.59 20.59
CA GLU A 224 7.08 12.05 20.07
C GLU A 224 7.07 12.37 18.57
N ALA A 225 6.12 11.84 17.79
CA ALA A 225 5.95 12.29 16.42
C ALA A 225 5.22 13.62 16.46
N ASP A 226 5.93 14.71 16.23
CA ASP A 226 5.28 16.02 16.04
C ASP A 226 4.19 15.83 14.98
N PRO A 227 2.90 15.97 15.32
CA PRO A 227 1.82 15.84 14.34
C PRO A 227 1.93 16.89 13.22
N LYS A 228 2.84 17.85 13.39
CA LYS A 228 3.24 18.85 12.41
C LYS A 228 4.47 18.44 11.58
N ALA A 229 5.06 17.25 11.81
CA ALA A 229 6.17 16.82 10.98
C ALA A 229 5.70 16.75 9.51
N VAL A 230 6.31 17.56 8.68
CA VAL A 230 6.09 17.56 7.23
C VAL A 230 6.50 16.19 6.71
N VAL A 231 5.73 15.66 5.77
CA VAL A 231 6.10 14.45 5.04
C VAL A 231 7.46 14.68 4.38
N ASP A 232 8.52 14.07 4.89
CA ASP A 232 9.84 14.09 4.28
C ASP A 232 10.06 12.76 3.55
N LEU A 233 10.25 12.85 2.24
CA LEU A 233 10.43 11.69 1.37
C LEU A 233 11.91 11.43 1.04
N PHE A 234 12.82 12.29 1.50
CA PHE A 234 14.22 12.29 1.09
C PHE A 234 15.21 12.04 2.23
N ASP A 235 14.73 11.85 3.48
CA ASP A 235 15.55 11.44 4.62
C ASP A 235 15.65 9.92 4.78
#